data_41fb7fe271a614c82f160983e1921f10
#
_entry.id   41fb7fe271a614c82f160983e1921f10
#
_cell.length_a   1.000
_cell.length_b   1.000
_cell.length_c   1.000
_cell.angle_alpha   90.00
_cell.angle_beta   90.00
_cell.angle_gamma   90.00
#
_symmetry.space_group_name_H-M   'P 1'
#
loop_
_entity.id
_entity.type
_entity.pdbx_description
1 polymer ?
#
loop_
_entity_poly.entity_id
_entity_poly.type
_entity_poly.pdbx_seq_one_letter_code
_entity_poly.pdbx_strand_id
1 'polypeptide(L)'
;MPPAPDGHRPGPGSLVVGGVSRSFGERVVLDGVSLTIPHGQFVVLLGRSGSGKSTFLRAVADLDHDVEGSIHVAARRAVVFQDPRLVPWKRVIHNVTLGLAGRDVKRRAREVLEEVGLGDHLRAWPATLSGGEAQRVGLARALIREPDLVLLDEPFGALDALTRIKMHALLQALHLKYRPAVLFVTHDVDEAILLADRILVLEDGRLAVDEEVGLARPRIRTTPGFQRLRTELLGHLGVDEGELAEPAEPDGRAG
;
A
#
# COMPACT_ATOMS: atom_id res chain seq x y z
N MET A 1 17.53 -25.31 13.70
CA MET A 1 17.27 -23.89 13.96
C MET A 1 18.31 -23.11 13.18
N PRO A 2 17.99 -22.47 12.04
CA PRO A 2 18.95 -21.62 11.35
C PRO A 2 19.20 -20.37 12.20
N PRO A 3 20.44 -19.83 12.22
CA PRO A 3 20.75 -18.63 12.97
C PRO A 3 19.93 -17.45 12.42
N ALA A 4 19.44 -16.62 13.35
CA ALA A 4 18.85 -15.34 13.00
C ALA A 4 19.86 -14.55 12.15
N PRO A 5 19.42 -13.85 11.07
CA PRO A 5 20.31 -12.99 10.33
C PRO A 5 20.85 -11.92 11.29
N ASP A 6 22.13 -11.68 11.15
CA ASP A 6 22.98 -10.82 11.98
C ASP A 6 22.25 -9.65 12.60
N GLY A 7 22.49 -9.43 13.90
CA GLY A 7 21.87 -8.45 14.79
C GLY A 7 21.89 -6.99 14.34
N HIS A 8 21.40 -6.73 13.16
CA HIS A 8 21.14 -5.39 12.64
C HIS A 8 19.88 -4.88 13.33
N ARG A 9 20.05 -4.06 14.36
CA ARG A 9 18.93 -3.24 14.85
C ARG A 9 18.47 -2.38 13.69
N PRO A 10 17.16 -2.47 13.30
CA PRO A 10 16.67 -1.65 12.21
C PRO A 10 16.98 -0.17 12.51
N GLY A 11 17.54 0.50 11.51
CA GLY A 11 17.71 1.95 11.58
C GLY A 11 16.35 2.65 11.76
N PRO A 12 16.31 3.90 12.23
CA PRO A 12 15.07 4.64 12.34
C PRO A 12 14.34 4.63 10.99
N GLY A 13 13.05 4.26 11.00
CA GLY A 13 12.20 4.25 9.80
C GLY A 13 12.24 2.98 8.96
N SER A 14 12.70 1.84 9.47
CA SER A 14 12.69 0.56 8.76
C SER A 14 11.67 -0.42 9.31
N LEU A 15 11.25 -1.35 8.44
CA LEU A 15 10.52 -2.56 8.79
C LEU A 15 11.46 -3.75 8.60
N VAL A 16 11.55 -4.62 9.61
CA VAL A 16 12.27 -5.90 9.52
C VAL A 16 11.32 -7.01 9.94
N VAL A 17 11.10 -7.96 9.05
CA VAL A 17 10.24 -9.12 9.23
C VAL A 17 11.10 -10.38 9.08
N GLY A 18 11.02 -11.28 10.05
CA GLY A 18 11.78 -12.53 10.06
C GLY A 18 10.88 -13.74 10.28
N GLY A 19 10.68 -14.56 9.23
CA GLY A 19 10.00 -15.84 9.28
C GLY A 19 8.55 -15.78 9.74
N VAL A 20 7.80 -14.74 9.33
CA VAL A 20 6.40 -14.57 9.76
C VAL A 20 5.51 -15.60 9.13
N SER A 21 4.80 -16.36 9.97
CA SER A 21 3.80 -17.36 9.58
C SER A 21 2.48 -17.09 10.30
N ARG A 22 1.37 -17.38 9.62
CA ARG A 22 0.01 -17.21 10.13
C ARG A 22 -0.92 -18.29 9.59
N SER A 23 -1.63 -18.98 10.47
CA SER A 23 -2.63 -19.99 10.11
C SER A 23 -3.98 -19.65 10.72
N PHE A 24 -5.05 -19.98 10.01
CA PHE A 24 -6.44 -19.94 10.49
C PHE A 24 -7.00 -21.38 10.49
N GLY A 25 -7.03 -22.01 11.65
CA GLY A 25 -7.25 -23.44 11.76
C GLY A 25 -6.17 -24.22 11.02
N GLU A 26 -6.54 -25.10 10.10
CA GLU A 26 -5.60 -25.89 9.27
C GLU A 26 -5.05 -25.12 8.05
N ARG A 27 -5.62 -23.97 7.71
CA ARG A 27 -5.21 -23.19 6.55
C ARG A 27 -4.04 -22.27 6.89
N VAL A 28 -2.88 -22.56 6.31
CA VAL A 28 -1.72 -21.66 6.31
C VAL A 28 -1.98 -20.50 5.33
N VAL A 29 -1.87 -19.27 5.80
CA VAL A 29 -2.09 -18.03 5.01
C VAL A 29 -0.78 -17.29 4.78
N LEU A 30 0.14 -17.33 5.76
CA LEU A 30 1.50 -16.84 5.61
C LEU A 30 2.45 -17.94 6.06
N ASP A 31 3.53 -18.17 5.32
CA ASP A 31 4.49 -19.24 5.54
C ASP A 31 5.93 -18.72 5.42
N GLY A 32 6.51 -18.36 6.56
CA GLY A 32 7.91 -17.98 6.67
C GLY A 32 8.30 -16.68 5.97
N VAL A 33 7.39 -15.70 5.85
CA VAL A 33 7.64 -14.42 5.16
C VAL A 33 8.74 -13.65 5.86
N SER A 34 9.79 -13.29 5.11
CA SER A 34 10.92 -12.49 5.61
C SER A 34 11.23 -11.37 4.62
N LEU A 35 11.32 -10.14 5.12
CA LEU A 35 11.71 -8.98 4.31
C LEU A 35 12.22 -7.82 5.18
N THR A 36 12.94 -6.91 4.55
CA THR A 36 13.35 -5.64 5.17
C THR A 36 12.98 -4.50 4.24
N ILE A 37 12.38 -3.44 4.80
CA ILE A 37 12.10 -2.19 4.08
C ILE A 37 12.89 -1.09 4.78
N PRO A 38 13.93 -0.54 4.15
CA PRO A 38 14.69 0.58 4.72
C PRO A 38 13.89 1.88 4.66
N HIS A 39 14.31 2.85 5.47
CA HIS A 39 13.74 4.19 5.45
C HIS A 39 13.77 4.80 4.05
N GLY A 40 12.68 5.44 3.64
CA GLY A 40 12.54 6.10 2.36
C GLY A 40 12.33 5.18 1.16
N GLN A 41 12.26 3.85 1.33
CA GLN A 41 11.95 2.93 0.25
C GLN A 41 10.44 2.74 0.10
N PHE A 42 9.96 2.78 -1.13
CA PHE A 42 8.57 2.47 -1.48
C PHE A 42 8.48 1.03 -1.99
N VAL A 43 7.98 0.13 -1.15
CA VAL A 43 7.80 -1.29 -1.49
C VAL A 43 6.34 -1.58 -1.77
N VAL A 44 6.07 -2.24 -2.89
CA VAL A 44 4.73 -2.74 -3.22
C VAL A 44 4.67 -4.24 -3.04
N LEU A 45 3.64 -4.71 -2.34
CA LEU A 45 3.31 -6.12 -2.20
C LEU A 45 2.14 -6.46 -3.12
N LEU A 46 2.44 -7.14 -4.20
CA LEU A 46 1.48 -7.71 -5.15
C LEU A 46 1.05 -9.11 -4.74
N GLY A 47 -0.06 -9.56 -5.27
CA GLY A 47 -0.54 -10.93 -5.15
C GLY A 47 -2.02 -11.05 -5.50
N ARG A 48 -2.47 -12.25 -5.80
CA ARG A 48 -3.89 -12.55 -6.09
C ARG A 48 -4.79 -12.28 -4.88
N SER A 49 -6.09 -12.16 -5.11
CA SER A 49 -7.06 -12.10 -3.99
C SER A 49 -6.93 -13.36 -3.14
N GLY A 50 -6.87 -13.18 -1.81
CA GLY A 50 -6.73 -14.29 -0.86
C GLY A 50 -5.30 -14.84 -0.68
N SER A 51 -4.26 -14.25 -1.30
CA SER A 51 -2.86 -14.69 -1.13
C SER A 51 -2.24 -14.37 0.24
N GLY A 52 -2.93 -13.63 1.11
CA GLY A 52 -2.43 -13.30 2.45
C GLY A 52 -1.94 -11.84 2.62
N LYS A 53 -1.98 -10.98 1.60
CA LYS A 53 -1.46 -9.60 1.64
C LYS A 53 -2.02 -8.76 2.81
N SER A 54 -3.35 -8.72 2.93
CA SER A 54 -3.98 -7.94 4.02
C SER A 54 -3.75 -8.58 5.39
N THR A 55 -3.56 -9.90 5.47
CA THR A 55 -3.16 -10.59 6.71
C THR A 55 -1.74 -10.17 7.09
N PHE A 56 -0.82 -10.17 6.13
CA PHE A 56 0.56 -9.72 6.35
C PHE A 56 0.61 -8.24 6.78
N LEU A 57 -0.13 -7.37 6.08
CA LEU A 57 -0.20 -5.95 6.44
C LEU A 57 -0.77 -5.75 7.85
N ARG A 58 -1.80 -6.51 8.26
CA ARG A 58 -2.37 -6.45 9.61
C ARG A 58 -1.37 -6.90 10.67
N ALA A 59 -0.58 -7.93 10.41
CA ALA A 59 0.49 -8.37 11.30
C ALA A 59 1.53 -7.25 11.49
N VAL A 60 2.01 -6.64 10.40
CA VAL A 60 2.94 -5.50 10.45
C VAL A 60 2.32 -4.27 11.14
N ALA A 61 1.01 -4.06 10.97
CA ALA A 61 0.27 -2.98 11.62
C ALA A 61 0.05 -3.21 13.11
N ASP A 62 0.41 -4.39 13.67
CA ASP A 62 0.11 -4.79 15.05
C ASP A 62 -1.40 -4.89 15.33
N LEU A 63 -2.13 -5.38 14.35
CA LEU A 63 -3.56 -5.62 14.40
C LEU A 63 -3.92 -7.11 14.40
N ASP A 64 -2.94 -7.99 14.16
CA ASP A 64 -3.02 -9.45 14.29
C ASP A 64 -1.80 -9.91 15.09
N HIS A 65 -2.03 -10.45 16.27
CA HIS A 65 -0.98 -10.87 17.20
C HIS A 65 -0.73 -12.39 17.18
N ASP A 66 -1.59 -13.14 16.49
CA ASP A 66 -1.46 -14.62 16.41
C ASP A 66 -0.53 -15.01 15.25
N VAL A 67 0.64 -14.40 15.19
CA VAL A 67 1.66 -14.66 14.18
C VAL A 67 2.90 -15.26 14.82
N GLU A 68 3.51 -16.22 14.13
CA GLU A 68 4.83 -16.73 14.47
C GLU A 68 5.91 -15.92 13.78
N GLY A 69 7.15 -15.96 14.28
CA GLY A 69 8.27 -15.20 13.73
C GLY A 69 8.52 -13.88 14.45
N SER A 70 9.12 -12.93 13.78
CA SER A 70 9.47 -11.64 14.37
C SER A 70 9.11 -10.46 13.44
N ILE A 71 8.56 -9.40 14.03
CA ILE A 71 8.27 -8.14 13.32
C ILE A 71 8.85 -6.99 14.13
N HIS A 72 9.79 -6.27 13.54
CA HIS A 72 10.38 -5.08 14.13
C HIS A 72 10.02 -3.88 13.26
N VAL A 73 9.26 -2.96 13.82
CA VAL A 73 8.75 -1.77 13.14
C VAL A 73 9.28 -0.53 13.82
N ALA A 74 9.59 0.49 13.02
CA ALA A 74 9.87 1.83 13.51
C ALA A 74 8.73 2.34 14.43
N ALA A 75 9.09 3.19 15.40
CA ALA A 75 8.20 3.59 16.48
C ALA A 75 6.89 4.27 16.02
N ARG A 76 6.94 5.00 14.88
CA ARG A 76 5.78 5.73 14.35
C ARG A 76 5.30 5.07 13.06
N ARG A 77 4.22 4.31 13.15
CA ARG A 77 3.55 3.72 11.98
C ARG A 77 2.17 4.30 11.78
N ALA A 78 1.73 4.39 10.53
CA ALA A 78 0.37 4.77 10.16
C ALA A 78 -0.19 3.80 9.13
N VAL A 79 -1.50 3.55 9.22
CA VAL A 79 -2.22 2.66 8.30
C VAL A 79 -3.29 3.45 7.56
N VAL A 80 -3.36 3.26 6.25
CA VAL A 80 -4.43 3.75 5.39
C VAL A 80 -5.10 2.52 4.78
N PHE A 81 -6.37 2.34 5.08
CA PHE A 81 -7.17 1.22 4.58
C PHE A 81 -7.89 1.56 3.28
N GLN A 82 -8.36 0.57 2.57
CA GLN A 82 -9.20 0.71 1.39
C GLN A 82 -10.47 1.54 1.69
N ASP A 83 -11.16 1.26 2.79
CA ASP A 83 -12.14 2.17 3.37
C ASP A 83 -11.40 3.14 4.31
N PRO A 84 -11.47 4.46 4.09
CA PRO A 84 -10.76 5.44 4.93
C PRO A 84 -11.24 5.49 6.38
N ARG A 85 -12.31 4.81 6.73
CA ARG A 85 -12.86 4.65 8.09
C ARG A 85 -12.93 5.98 8.82
N LEU A 86 -13.53 6.96 8.18
CA LEU A 86 -13.74 8.27 8.79
C LEU A 86 -14.86 8.18 9.83
N VAL A 87 -14.68 8.87 10.95
CA VAL A 87 -15.70 8.98 11.98
C VAL A 87 -16.83 9.87 11.45
N PRO A 88 -18.04 9.33 11.16
CA PRO A 88 -19.06 10.05 10.39
C PRO A 88 -19.63 11.28 11.13
N TRP A 89 -19.63 11.28 12.45
CA TRP A 89 -20.08 12.40 13.30
C TRP A 89 -18.95 13.39 13.67
N LYS A 90 -17.79 13.31 12.99
CA LYS A 90 -16.69 14.26 13.15
C LYS A 90 -16.41 14.95 11.81
N ARG A 91 -16.19 16.26 11.84
CA ARG A 91 -15.75 17.01 10.65
C ARG A 91 -14.35 16.55 10.19
N VAL A 92 -13.99 16.85 8.94
CA VAL A 92 -12.71 16.47 8.31
C VAL A 92 -11.54 16.81 9.21
N ILE A 93 -11.42 18.05 9.69
CA ILE A 93 -10.30 18.44 10.57
C ILE A 93 -10.24 17.60 11.85
N HIS A 94 -11.36 17.23 12.42
CA HIS A 94 -11.42 16.40 13.63
C HIS A 94 -11.13 14.92 13.35
N ASN A 95 -11.38 14.46 12.13
CA ASN A 95 -10.94 13.13 11.67
C ASN A 95 -9.41 13.08 11.56
N VAL A 96 -8.79 14.11 11.00
CA VAL A 96 -7.33 14.18 10.86
C VAL A 96 -6.65 14.32 12.23
N THR A 97 -7.22 15.08 13.15
CA THR A 97 -6.65 15.30 14.50
C THR A 97 -7.03 14.22 15.52
N LEU A 98 -7.72 13.17 15.12
CA LEU A 98 -8.22 12.12 16.03
C LEU A 98 -7.08 11.49 16.83
N GLY A 99 -7.21 11.52 18.17
CA GLY A 99 -6.21 10.95 19.09
C GLY A 99 -4.92 11.78 19.23
N LEU A 100 -4.87 12.99 18.65
CA LEU A 100 -3.77 13.92 18.82
C LEU A 100 -4.14 15.03 19.81
N ALA A 101 -3.17 15.44 20.64
CA ALA A 101 -3.28 16.55 21.57
C ALA A 101 -2.14 17.53 21.36
N GLY A 102 -2.36 18.81 21.72
CA GLY A 102 -1.33 19.86 21.64
C GLY A 102 -1.84 21.14 20.99
N ARG A 103 -1.13 22.25 21.24
CA ARG A 103 -1.52 23.59 20.76
C ARG A 103 -1.44 23.71 19.23
N ASP A 104 -0.48 23.03 18.60
CA ASP A 104 -0.19 23.14 17.16
C ASP A 104 -0.95 22.13 16.29
N VAL A 105 -1.66 21.17 16.88
CA VAL A 105 -2.30 20.07 16.14
C VAL A 105 -3.28 20.58 15.07
N LYS A 106 -4.06 21.63 15.39
CA LYS A 106 -5.01 22.20 14.41
C LYS A 106 -4.31 22.92 13.27
N ARG A 107 -3.18 23.58 13.51
CA ARG A 107 -2.37 24.23 12.48
C ARG A 107 -1.78 23.17 11.56
N ARG A 108 -1.11 22.16 12.10
CA ARG A 108 -0.56 21.02 11.34
C ARG A 108 -1.63 20.30 10.53
N ALA A 109 -2.83 20.11 11.08
CA ALA A 109 -3.93 19.49 10.36
C ALA A 109 -4.39 20.29 9.14
N ARG A 110 -4.38 21.62 9.22
CA ARG A 110 -4.66 22.49 8.06
C ARG A 110 -3.57 22.35 7.00
N GLU A 111 -2.31 22.45 7.38
CA GLU A 111 -1.17 22.30 6.49
C GLU A 111 -1.21 20.98 5.72
N VAL A 112 -1.42 19.86 6.41
CA VAL A 112 -1.52 18.54 5.77
C VAL A 112 -2.77 18.44 4.89
N LEU A 113 -3.92 19.01 5.30
CA LEU A 113 -5.13 19.02 4.47
C LEU A 113 -4.96 19.88 3.20
N GLU A 114 -4.23 20.99 3.29
CA GLU A 114 -3.85 21.77 2.11
C GLU A 114 -2.94 20.97 1.16
N GLU A 115 -1.97 20.23 1.69
CA GLU A 115 -1.08 19.35 0.90
C GLU A 115 -1.81 18.24 0.15
N VAL A 116 -2.88 17.69 0.73
CA VAL A 116 -3.71 16.71 0.03
C VAL A 116 -4.84 17.36 -0.80
N GLY A 117 -4.82 18.69 -0.97
CA GLY A 117 -5.79 19.44 -1.77
C GLY A 117 -7.19 19.51 -1.15
N LEU A 118 -7.28 19.57 0.18
CA LEU A 118 -8.54 19.65 0.95
C LEU A 118 -8.58 20.85 1.90
N GLY A 119 -7.84 21.92 1.62
CA GLY A 119 -7.82 23.14 2.43
C GLY A 119 -9.19 23.77 2.65
N ASP A 120 -10.08 23.70 1.64
CA ASP A 120 -11.45 24.23 1.72
C ASP A 120 -12.44 23.28 2.42
N HIS A 121 -12.05 22.03 2.70
CA HIS A 121 -12.92 20.98 3.24
C HIS A 121 -12.80 20.78 4.76
N LEU A 122 -12.10 21.64 5.48
CA LEU A 122 -11.82 21.51 6.93
C LEU A 122 -13.09 21.24 7.76
N ARG A 123 -14.19 21.91 7.40
CA ARG A 123 -15.47 21.86 8.10
C ARG A 123 -16.47 20.90 7.46
N ALA A 124 -16.13 20.25 6.35
CA ALA A 124 -17.00 19.29 5.68
C ALA A 124 -17.25 18.04 6.57
N TRP A 125 -18.36 17.37 6.32
CA TRP A 125 -18.70 16.10 6.94
C TRP A 125 -18.25 14.94 6.03
N PRO A 126 -17.86 13.78 6.57
CA PRO A 126 -17.50 12.63 5.75
C PRO A 126 -18.55 12.25 4.70
N ALA A 127 -19.83 12.34 5.03
CA ALA A 127 -20.93 12.00 4.13
C ALA A 127 -21.06 12.95 2.92
N THR A 128 -20.41 14.11 2.92
CA THR A 128 -20.43 15.07 1.80
C THR A 128 -19.19 14.95 0.89
N LEU A 129 -18.27 14.04 1.23
CA LEU A 129 -17.04 13.84 0.47
C LEU A 129 -17.24 12.80 -0.64
N SER A 130 -16.62 13.03 -1.79
CA SER A 130 -16.40 11.97 -2.78
C SER A 130 -15.45 10.88 -2.22
N GLY A 131 -15.44 9.70 -2.83
CA GLY A 131 -14.54 8.61 -2.40
C GLY A 131 -13.07 9.03 -2.40
N GLY A 132 -12.63 9.77 -3.43
CA GLY A 132 -11.26 10.28 -3.50
C GLY A 132 -10.94 11.34 -2.45
N GLU A 133 -11.89 12.21 -2.10
CA GLU A 133 -11.71 13.16 -1.00
C GLU A 133 -11.64 12.46 0.35
N ALA A 134 -12.52 11.49 0.60
CA ALA A 134 -12.48 10.68 1.81
C ALA A 134 -11.14 9.94 1.96
N GLN A 135 -10.60 9.40 0.86
CA GLN A 135 -9.31 8.73 0.86
C GLN A 135 -8.16 9.72 1.14
N ARG A 136 -8.20 10.94 0.59
CA ARG A 136 -7.23 12.01 0.92
C ARG A 136 -7.30 12.42 2.38
N VAL A 137 -8.47 12.45 3.01
CA VAL A 137 -8.60 12.67 4.46
C VAL A 137 -7.93 11.54 5.24
N GLY A 138 -8.11 10.28 4.82
CA GLY A 138 -7.42 9.11 5.41
C GLY A 138 -5.90 9.24 5.34
N LEU A 139 -5.38 9.67 4.18
CA LEU A 139 -3.96 9.92 3.97
C LEU A 139 -3.46 11.08 4.84
N ALA A 140 -4.19 12.21 4.92
CA ALA A 140 -3.86 13.33 5.81
C ALA A 140 -3.81 12.91 7.29
N ARG A 141 -4.75 12.05 7.73
CA ARG A 141 -4.77 11.49 9.09
C ARG A 141 -3.55 10.61 9.38
N ALA A 142 -3.03 9.93 8.38
CA ALA A 142 -1.78 9.17 8.51
C ALA A 142 -0.57 10.12 8.61
N LEU A 143 -0.46 11.07 7.70
CA LEU A 143 0.70 11.97 7.56
C LEU A 143 0.89 12.95 8.72
N ILE A 144 -0.19 13.47 9.32
CA ILE A 144 -0.08 14.39 10.46
C ILE A 144 0.70 13.79 11.65
N ARG A 145 0.82 12.47 11.70
CA ARG A 145 1.57 11.75 12.72
C ARG A 145 3.06 11.67 12.43
N GLU A 146 3.50 12.20 11.28
CA GLU A 146 4.89 12.11 10.80
C GLU A 146 5.43 10.68 10.89
N PRO A 147 4.77 9.72 10.23
CA PRO A 147 5.11 8.31 10.37
C PRO A 147 6.47 7.99 9.75
N ASP A 148 7.21 7.09 10.39
CA ASP A 148 8.42 6.51 9.84
C ASP A 148 8.09 5.38 8.85
N LEU A 149 6.93 4.71 9.07
CA LEU A 149 6.38 3.66 8.21
C LEU A 149 4.92 3.95 7.88
N VAL A 150 4.58 3.93 6.59
CA VAL A 150 3.20 4.01 6.09
C VAL A 150 2.80 2.68 5.48
N LEU A 151 1.70 2.13 5.97
CA LEU A 151 1.07 0.91 5.48
C LEU A 151 -0.20 1.29 4.70
N LEU A 152 -0.31 0.82 3.46
CA LEU A 152 -1.41 1.16 2.56
C LEU A 152 -2.05 -0.15 2.08
N ASP A 153 -3.31 -0.40 2.47
CA ASP A 153 -4.07 -1.62 2.11
C ASP A 153 -5.08 -1.30 1.00
N GLU A 154 -4.73 -1.58 -0.25
CA GLU A 154 -5.54 -1.35 -1.46
C GLU A 154 -6.23 0.05 -1.49
N PRO A 155 -5.51 1.14 -1.21
CA PRO A 155 -6.13 2.44 -0.90
C PRO A 155 -6.87 3.06 -2.09
N PHE A 156 -6.67 2.55 -3.30
CA PHE A 156 -7.23 3.12 -4.53
C PHE A 156 -8.21 2.19 -5.25
N GLY A 157 -8.47 0.99 -4.70
CA GLY A 157 -9.30 -0.02 -5.34
C GLY A 157 -10.74 0.41 -5.65
N ALA A 158 -11.31 1.31 -4.83
CA ALA A 158 -12.68 1.81 -5.01
C ALA A 158 -12.77 3.12 -5.82
N LEU A 159 -11.65 3.65 -6.35
CA LEU A 159 -11.61 4.92 -7.06
C LEU A 159 -11.77 4.73 -8.57
N ASP A 160 -12.42 5.72 -9.22
CA ASP A 160 -12.42 5.81 -10.67
C ASP A 160 -11.02 6.09 -11.24
N ALA A 161 -10.82 5.82 -12.53
CA ALA A 161 -9.52 5.88 -13.19
C ALA A 161 -8.84 7.26 -13.09
N LEU A 162 -9.61 8.37 -13.27
CA LEU A 162 -9.04 9.72 -13.22
C LEU A 162 -8.63 10.12 -11.80
N THR A 163 -9.46 9.79 -10.83
CA THR A 163 -9.17 10.02 -9.41
C THR A 163 -7.95 9.21 -8.97
N ARG A 164 -7.84 7.96 -9.43
CA ARG A 164 -6.70 7.08 -9.16
C ARG A 164 -5.39 7.67 -9.68
N ILE A 165 -5.35 8.18 -10.92
CA ILE A 165 -4.17 8.86 -11.48
C ILE A 165 -3.73 10.04 -10.60
N LYS A 166 -4.68 10.88 -10.16
CA LYS A 166 -4.39 12.01 -9.29
C LYS A 166 -3.85 11.56 -7.92
N MET A 167 -4.39 10.45 -7.39
CA MET A 167 -3.93 9.88 -6.11
C MET A 167 -2.52 9.29 -6.21
N HIS A 168 -2.16 8.65 -7.32
CA HIS A 168 -0.79 8.18 -7.55
C HIS A 168 0.21 9.35 -7.56
N ALA A 169 -0.09 10.42 -8.30
CA ALA A 169 0.75 11.62 -8.33
C ALA A 169 0.89 12.25 -6.95
N LEU A 170 -0.20 12.37 -6.19
CA LEU A 170 -0.20 12.89 -4.84
C LEU A 170 0.66 12.03 -3.91
N LEU A 171 0.48 10.70 -3.93
CA LEU A 171 1.23 9.79 -3.08
C LEU A 171 2.73 9.84 -3.37
N GLN A 172 3.11 9.92 -4.65
CA GLN A 172 4.52 10.10 -5.05
C GLN A 172 5.09 11.42 -4.53
N ALA A 173 4.36 12.54 -4.67
CA ALA A 173 4.80 13.84 -4.17
C ALA A 173 5.00 13.84 -2.64
N LEU A 174 4.07 13.23 -1.91
CA LEU A 174 4.14 13.10 -0.46
C LEU A 174 5.30 12.18 -0.03
N HIS A 175 5.51 11.06 -0.74
CA HIS A 175 6.64 10.17 -0.47
C HIS A 175 7.99 10.87 -0.70
N LEU A 176 8.14 11.65 -1.77
CA LEU A 176 9.35 12.43 -2.04
C LEU A 176 9.60 13.49 -0.95
N LYS A 177 8.54 14.09 -0.41
CA LYS A 177 8.63 15.12 0.63
C LYS A 177 8.99 14.57 2.00
N TYR A 178 8.28 13.54 2.44
CA TYR A 178 8.38 13.02 3.82
C TYR A 178 9.33 11.83 3.96
N ARG A 179 9.57 11.12 2.89
CA ARG A 179 10.44 9.95 2.81
C ARG A 179 10.20 8.86 3.86
N PRO A 180 8.97 8.52 4.22
CA PRO A 180 8.75 7.35 5.07
C PRO A 180 9.13 6.06 4.34
N ALA A 181 9.38 4.98 5.08
CA ALA A 181 9.26 3.65 4.51
C ALA A 181 7.78 3.42 4.14
N VAL A 182 7.52 2.80 2.99
CA VAL A 182 6.14 2.51 2.55
C VAL A 182 6.01 1.03 2.22
N LEU A 183 4.98 0.39 2.77
CA LEU A 183 4.48 -0.90 2.31
C LEU A 183 3.08 -0.69 1.73
N PHE A 184 2.98 -0.80 0.42
CA PHE A 184 1.74 -0.62 -0.34
C PHE A 184 1.25 -1.97 -0.84
N VAL A 185 0.05 -2.36 -0.45
CA VAL A 185 -0.60 -3.59 -0.90
C VAL A 185 -1.57 -3.27 -2.02
N THR A 186 -1.46 -3.98 -3.13
CA THR A 186 -2.37 -3.88 -4.27
C THR A 186 -2.42 -5.19 -5.06
N HIS A 187 -3.42 -5.34 -5.91
CA HIS A 187 -3.48 -6.37 -6.94
C HIS A 187 -3.28 -5.80 -8.36
N ASP A 188 -3.06 -4.48 -8.47
CA ASP A 188 -2.86 -3.78 -9.75
C ASP A 188 -1.35 -3.69 -10.08
N VAL A 189 -0.95 -4.41 -11.11
CA VAL A 189 0.45 -4.46 -11.59
C VAL A 189 0.93 -3.09 -12.08
N ASP A 190 0.07 -2.33 -12.74
CA ASP A 190 0.41 -0.99 -13.22
C ASP A 190 0.70 -0.03 -12.06
N GLU A 191 -0.09 -0.11 -10.98
CA GLU A 191 0.17 0.67 -9.75
C GLU A 191 1.53 0.31 -9.17
N ALA A 192 1.82 -0.99 -9.07
CA ALA A 192 3.09 -1.46 -8.54
C ALA A 192 4.27 -0.91 -9.35
N ILE A 193 4.25 -1.06 -10.67
CA ILE A 193 5.34 -0.56 -11.51
C ILE A 193 5.45 0.96 -11.43
N LEU A 194 4.34 1.70 -11.40
CA LEU A 194 4.36 3.16 -11.34
C LEU A 194 4.96 3.70 -10.04
N LEU A 195 4.64 3.08 -8.91
CA LEU A 195 4.91 3.64 -7.57
C LEU A 195 6.15 3.07 -6.91
N ALA A 196 6.43 1.77 -7.07
CA ALA A 196 7.42 1.06 -6.28
C ALA A 196 8.88 1.42 -6.61
N ASP A 197 9.74 1.40 -5.62
CA ASP A 197 11.18 1.22 -5.80
C ASP A 197 11.52 -0.28 -5.85
N ARG A 198 10.73 -1.11 -5.17
CA ARG A 198 10.88 -2.57 -5.10
C ARG A 198 9.51 -3.23 -5.07
N ILE A 199 9.35 -4.31 -5.82
CA ILE A 199 8.11 -5.09 -5.91
C ILE A 199 8.34 -6.47 -5.30
N LEU A 200 7.40 -6.86 -4.45
CA LEU A 200 7.29 -8.19 -3.87
C LEU A 200 6.02 -8.84 -4.41
N VAL A 201 6.07 -10.14 -4.74
CA VAL A 201 4.87 -10.92 -5.08
C VAL A 201 4.64 -11.96 -3.99
N LEU A 202 3.46 -11.92 -3.38
CA LEU A 202 3.03 -12.91 -2.40
C LEU A 202 2.15 -13.95 -3.09
N GLU A 203 2.64 -15.19 -3.12
CA GLU A 203 1.96 -16.35 -3.69
C GLU A 203 1.93 -17.47 -2.64
N ASP A 204 0.78 -18.07 -2.43
CA ASP A 204 0.58 -19.18 -1.47
C ASP A 204 1.22 -18.94 -0.09
N GLY A 205 1.12 -17.71 0.39
CA GLY A 205 1.65 -17.30 1.69
C GLY A 205 3.16 -17.06 1.75
N ARG A 206 3.88 -17.17 0.63
CA ARG A 206 5.34 -16.96 0.53
C ARG A 206 5.68 -15.83 -0.43
N LEU A 207 6.84 -15.22 -0.26
CA LEU A 207 7.37 -14.28 -1.25
C LEU A 207 7.97 -15.08 -2.42
N ALA A 208 7.29 -15.03 -3.58
CA ALA A 208 7.73 -15.67 -4.82
C ALA A 208 8.68 -14.76 -5.61
N VAL A 209 8.50 -13.43 -5.53
CA VAL A 209 9.31 -12.42 -6.21
C VAL A 209 9.74 -11.36 -5.22
N ASP A 210 10.95 -10.88 -5.38
CA ASP A 210 11.55 -9.76 -4.65
C ASP A 210 12.51 -9.03 -5.58
N GLU A 211 12.04 -7.96 -6.23
CA GLU A 211 12.75 -7.31 -7.33
C GLU A 211 12.75 -5.78 -7.22
N GLU A 212 13.90 -5.15 -7.49
CA GLU A 212 14.01 -3.70 -7.61
C GLU A 212 13.53 -3.21 -8.97
N VAL A 213 12.74 -2.15 -8.98
CA VAL A 213 12.22 -1.55 -10.20
C VAL A 213 13.24 -0.62 -10.82
N GLY A 214 14.08 -1.15 -11.72
CA GLY A 214 15.16 -0.43 -12.40
C GLY A 214 14.72 0.61 -13.43
N LEU A 215 13.44 1.02 -13.45
CA LEU A 215 12.88 2.00 -14.39
C LEU A 215 12.98 3.41 -13.85
N ALA A 216 13.57 4.32 -14.65
CA ALA A 216 13.65 5.74 -14.30
C ALA A 216 12.25 6.39 -14.16
N ARG A 217 12.12 7.35 -13.25
CA ARG A 217 10.89 8.17 -13.06
C ARG A 217 10.97 9.45 -13.92
N PRO A 218 9.87 9.95 -14.51
CA PRO A 218 8.52 9.40 -14.46
C PRO A 218 8.37 8.13 -15.34
N ARG A 219 7.71 7.11 -14.81
CA ARG A 219 7.46 5.86 -15.51
C ARG A 219 6.26 5.99 -16.44
N ILE A 220 6.43 5.60 -17.69
CA ILE A 220 5.41 5.72 -18.74
C ILE A 220 4.99 4.31 -19.17
N ARG A 221 3.67 4.03 -19.07
CA ARG A 221 3.10 2.70 -19.34
C ARG A 221 3.43 2.16 -20.73
N THR A 222 3.59 3.02 -21.73
CA THR A 222 3.84 2.61 -23.13
C THR A 222 5.32 2.31 -23.44
N THR A 223 6.22 2.48 -22.48
CA THR A 223 7.64 2.18 -22.70
C THR A 223 7.90 0.68 -22.73
N PRO A 224 8.83 0.20 -23.57
CA PRO A 224 9.15 -1.23 -23.66
C PRO A 224 9.60 -1.85 -22.33
N GLY A 225 10.32 -1.09 -21.49
CA GLY A 225 10.73 -1.54 -20.16
C GLY A 225 9.56 -1.77 -19.21
N PHE A 226 8.58 -0.84 -19.24
CA PHE A 226 7.35 -0.98 -18.44
C PHE A 226 6.55 -2.20 -18.87
N GLN A 227 6.37 -2.40 -20.19
CA GLN A 227 5.59 -3.51 -20.72
C GLN A 227 6.24 -4.87 -20.41
N ARG A 228 7.58 -4.98 -20.54
CA ARG A 228 8.28 -6.23 -20.17
C ARG A 228 8.06 -6.59 -18.69
N LEU A 229 8.29 -5.64 -17.78
CA LEU A 229 8.10 -5.86 -16.34
C LEU A 229 6.63 -6.19 -16.02
N ARG A 230 5.68 -5.54 -16.72
CA ARG A 230 4.26 -5.81 -16.58
C ARG A 230 3.92 -7.26 -16.98
N THR A 231 4.37 -7.72 -18.14
CA THR A 231 4.16 -9.10 -18.62
C THR A 231 4.76 -10.13 -17.64
N GLU A 232 5.98 -9.87 -17.15
CA GLU A 232 6.65 -10.73 -16.17
C GLU A 232 5.84 -10.85 -14.86
N LEU A 233 5.43 -9.72 -14.28
CA LEU A 233 4.64 -9.70 -13.06
C LEU A 233 3.25 -10.33 -13.23
N LEU A 234 2.60 -10.16 -14.39
CA LEU A 234 1.34 -10.82 -14.72
C LEU A 234 1.51 -12.35 -14.80
N GLY A 235 2.62 -12.83 -15.38
CA GLY A 235 2.97 -14.24 -15.40
C GLY A 235 3.06 -14.84 -13.99
N HIS A 236 3.73 -14.14 -13.05
CA HIS A 236 3.76 -14.55 -11.63
C HIS A 236 2.38 -14.54 -10.96
N LEU A 237 1.48 -13.70 -11.42
CA LEU A 237 0.10 -13.69 -10.93
C LEU A 237 -0.79 -14.73 -11.65
N GLY A 238 -0.21 -15.56 -12.55
CA GLY A 238 -0.92 -16.60 -13.28
C GLY A 238 -1.91 -16.04 -14.30
N VAL A 239 -1.60 -14.87 -14.88
CA VAL A 239 -2.36 -14.27 -15.99
C VAL A 239 -1.49 -14.32 -17.23
N ASP A 240 -1.82 -15.19 -18.18
CA ASP A 240 -1.20 -15.21 -19.50
C ASP A 240 -1.83 -14.13 -20.38
N GLU A 241 -1.03 -13.17 -20.86
CA GLU A 241 -1.51 -12.16 -21.81
C GLU A 241 -2.04 -12.76 -23.13
N GLY A 242 -1.67 -13.99 -23.47
CA GLY A 242 -2.22 -14.73 -24.59
C GLY A 242 -3.72 -15.03 -24.45
N GLU A 243 -4.21 -15.29 -23.24
CA GLU A 243 -5.64 -15.52 -22.97
C GLU A 243 -6.47 -14.23 -23.07
N LEU A 244 -5.87 -13.07 -22.91
CA LEU A 244 -6.56 -11.76 -23.05
C LEU A 244 -6.63 -11.28 -24.51
N ALA A 245 -5.88 -11.90 -25.44
CA ALA A 245 -5.79 -11.50 -26.84
C ALA A 245 -6.67 -12.30 -27.78
N GLU A 246 -7.32 -13.38 -27.37
CA GLU A 246 -8.29 -14.08 -28.18
C GLU A 246 -9.66 -13.39 -28.13
N PRO A 247 -10.09 -12.70 -29.21
CA PRO A 247 -11.49 -12.32 -29.35
C PRO A 247 -12.30 -13.63 -29.46
N ALA A 248 -13.33 -13.76 -28.63
CA ALA A 248 -14.30 -14.84 -28.78
C ALA A 248 -14.74 -14.90 -30.26
N GLU A 249 -14.45 -16.01 -30.94
CA GLU A 249 -14.96 -16.24 -32.28
C GLU A 249 -16.50 -16.10 -32.22
N PRO A 250 -17.10 -15.30 -33.11
CA PRO A 250 -18.57 -15.25 -33.18
C PRO A 250 -19.02 -16.62 -33.64
N ASP A 251 -19.80 -17.26 -32.77
CA ASP A 251 -20.44 -18.58 -33.02
C ASP A 251 -21.22 -18.48 -34.33
N GLY A 252 -20.56 -18.95 -35.40
CA GLY A 252 -21.12 -19.01 -36.74
C GLY A 252 -22.10 -20.16 -36.85
N ARG A 253 -23.33 -19.96 -36.35
CA ARG A 253 -24.49 -20.78 -36.73
C ARG A 253 -25.52 -19.89 -37.38
N ALA A 254 -25.29 -19.65 -38.68
CA ALA A 254 -26.39 -19.41 -39.60
C ALA A 254 -26.75 -20.75 -40.24
N GLY A 255 -27.98 -21.18 -40.09
CA GLY A 255 -28.59 -22.33 -40.68
C GLY A 255 -30.07 -22.29 -40.43
#